data_011ad8140988b393d06de37e38f57215
#
_entry.id   011ad8140988b393d06de37e38f57215
#
_cell.length_a   1.000
_cell.length_b   1.000
_cell.length_c   1.000
_cell.angle_alpha   90.00
_cell.angle_beta   90.00
_cell.angle_gamma   90.00
#
_symmetry.space_group_name_H-M   'P 1'
#
loop_
_entity.id
_entity.type
_entity.pdbx_description
1 polymer ?
#
loop_
_entity_poly.entity_id
_entity_poly.type
_entity_poly.pdbx_seq_one_letter_code
_entity_poly.pdbx_strand_id
1 'polypeptide(L)'
;LSEPSPITNTPDDDALAGDVDASPVLDVSIPDADDSHASEHESGRDVQRSIEQLEAEGDIAADYIEELLDITDLDGDIDIDARDGRAYVSVNSSSDSNLRLLSRPDTVTALQELARIAVQTKTGNFSRLILDVGGSREAREGELAKLVERAAERIEGGAASVDLPPMSSYERKLVHDLVAAKGLVSESEGEGRDRHTVITR
;
A
#
# COMPACT_ATOMS: atom_id res chain seq x y z
N LEU A 1 -19.32 0.23 75.55
CA LEU A 1 -17.93 -0.17 75.80
C LEU A 1 -17.86 -1.68 75.49
N SER A 2 -17.74 -2.08 74.27
CA SER A 2 -17.39 -3.44 73.86
C SER A 2 -16.93 -3.38 72.40
N GLU A 3 -15.64 -3.57 72.24
CA GLU A 3 -15.05 -3.80 70.94
C GLU A 3 -15.42 -5.22 70.49
N PRO A 4 -15.71 -5.45 69.19
CA PRO A 4 -15.67 -6.78 68.62
C PRO A 4 -14.36 -7.00 67.89
N SER A 5 -13.77 -8.17 68.18
CA SER A 5 -12.60 -8.79 67.59
C SER A 5 -12.70 -9.01 66.07
N PRO A 6 -11.54 -9.06 65.37
CA PRO A 6 -11.53 -9.29 63.93
C PRO A 6 -11.73 -10.78 63.58
N ILE A 7 -12.55 -11.02 62.59
CA ILE A 7 -12.74 -12.31 61.99
C ILE A 7 -11.66 -12.50 60.92
N THR A 8 -10.76 -13.42 61.17
CA THR A 8 -9.82 -13.95 60.17
C THR A 8 -10.58 -14.94 59.26
N ASN A 9 -10.78 -14.57 58.02
CA ASN A 9 -11.27 -15.47 56.99
C ASN A 9 -10.15 -15.69 55.99
N THR A 10 -9.54 -16.85 56.07
CA THR A 10 -8.67 -17.41 55.05
C THR A 10 -9.57 -18.05 54.01
N PRO A 11 -9.49 -17.73 52.75
CA PRO A 11 -10.03 -18.58 51.70
C PRO A 11 -8.96 -19.51 51.17
N ASP A 12 -9.37 -20.76 51.09
CA ASP A 12 -8.69 -21.87 50.46
C ASP A 12 -8.19 -21.56 49.04
N ASP A 13 -6.99 -21.98 48.84
CA ASP A 13 -6.28 -22.18 47.62
C ASP A 13 -7.02 -23.26 46.79
N ASP A 14 -7.71 -22.86 45.74
CA ASP A 14 -8.14 -23.79 44.69
C ASP A 14 -7.67 -23.27 43.33
N ALA A 15 -6.59 -23.91 42.92
CA ALA A 15 -5.93 -23.73 41.64
C ALA A 15 -6.85 -24.19 40.50
N LEU A 16 -7.37 -23.24 39.75
CA LEU A 16 -7.79 -23.48 38.37
C LEU A 16 -6.81 -22.78 37.45
N ALA A 17 -5.73 -23.47 37.11
CA ALA A 17 -4.90 -23.20 35.97
C ALA A 17 -5.77 -23.39 34.69
N GLY A 18 -6.39 -22.32 34.24
CA GLY A 18 -6.94 -22.23 32.92
C GLY A 18 -5.78 -22.04 31.96
N ASP A 19 -5.44 -23.11 31.27
CA ASP A 19 -4.55 -23.11 30.11
C ASP A 19 -5.18 -22.20 29.04
N VAL A 20 -4.75 -20.95 28.96
CA VAL A 20 -5.06 -20.08 27.84
C VAL A 20 -4.19 -20.56 26.68
N ASP A 21 -4.81 -21.43 25.87
CA ASP A 21 -4.34 -21.79 24.53
C ASP A 21 -3.95 -20.50 23.78
N ALA A 22 -2.65 -20.25 23.75
CA ALA A 22 -2.06 -19.22 22.92
C ALA A 22 -2.18 -19.69 21.47
N SER A 23 -3.30 -19.31 20.84
CA SER A 23 -3.42 -19.40 19.40
C SER A 23 -2.21 -18.73 18.77
N PRO A 24 -1.48 -19.40 17.87
CA PRO A 24 -0.38 -18.77 17.18
C PRO A 24 -0.92 -17.59 16.38
N VAL A 25 -0.50 -16.38 16.75
CA VAL A 25 -0.58 -15.23 15.86
C VAL A 25 0.11 -15.65 14.59
N LEU A 26 -0.67 -15.90 13.54
CA LEU A 26 -0.13 -16.05 12.21
C LEU A 26 0.58 -14.74 11.91
N ASP A 27 1.90 -14.79 11.96
CA ASP A 27 2.77 -13.78 11.38
C ASP A 27 2.52 -13.82 9.86
N VAL A 28 1.49 -13.10 9.43
CA VAL A 28 1.25 -12.82 8.03
C VAL A 28 2.27 -11.76 7.65
N SER A 29 3.49 -12.20 7.45
CA SER A 29 4.46 -11.45 6.66
C SER A 29 3.87 -11.34 5.26
N ILE A 30 3.15 -10.24 5.01
CA ILE A 30 2.75 -9.85 3.67
C ILE A 30 4.07 -9.58 2.94
N PRO A 31 4.45 -10.38 1.93
CA PRO A 31 5.64 -10.03 1.16
C PRO A 31 5.37 -8.67 0.53
N ASP A 32 6.23 -7.70 0.82
CA ASP A 32 6.33 -6.52 -0.01
C ASP A 32 6.38 -7.00 -1.45
N ALA A 33 5.39 -6.62 -2.25
CA ALA A 33 5.43 -6.82 -3.69
C ALA A 33 6.55 -5.92 -4.24
N ASP A 34 7.79 -6.30 -3.92
CA ASP A 34 8.98 -5.75 -4.57
C ASP A 34 9.01 -6.34 -5.99
N ASP A 35 8.42 -5.60 -6.91
CA ASP A 35 8.37 -5.91 -8.35
C ASP A 35 9.79 -5.89 -8.98
N SER A 36 10.85 -5.68 -8.18
CA SER A 36 12.24 -5.57 -8.66
C SER A 36 13.03 -6.88 -8.63
N HIS A 37 12.53 -7.97 -8.01
CA HIS A 37 13.19 -9.28 -8.02
C HIS A 37 12.56 -10.32 -8.95
N ALA A 38 11.51 -9.96 -9.70
CA ALA A 38 10.88 -10.86 -10.66
C ALA A 38 11.58 -10.92 -12.03
N SER A 39 12.71 -10.21 -12.23
CA SER A 39 13.30 -10.10 -13.58
C SER A 39 14.29 -11.19 -13.99
N GLU A 40 14.69 -12.13 -13.11
CA GLU A 40 15.71 -13.13 -13.49
C GLU A 40 15.28 -14.61 -13.46
N HIS A 41 14.08 -14.95 -12.95
CA HIS A 41 13.65 -16.35 -12.90
C HIS A 41 12.25 -16.66 -13.51
N GLU A 42 11.58 -15.70 -14.12
CA GLU A 42 10.30 -15.92 -14.81
C GLU A 42 10.37 -15.79 -16.35
N SER A 43 11.50 -16.11 -16.98
CA SER A 43 11.60 -16.14 -18.44
C SER A 43 10.89 -17.33 -19.08
N GLY A 44 9.72 -17.72 -18.58
CA GLY A 44 8.97 -18.85 -19.09
C GLY A 44 7.45 -18.75 -19.10
N ARG A 45 6.85 -17.73 -18.52
CA ARG A 45 5.39 -17.56 -18.45
C ARG A 45 4.89 -16.11 -18.48
N ASP A 46 5.50 -15.26 -19.25
CA ASP A 46 4.77 -14.09 -19.74
C ASP A 46 3.78 -14.60 -20.82
N VAL A 47 2.73 -15.25 -20.36
CA VAL A 47 1.51 -15.38 -21.14
C VAL A 47 1.03 -13.95 -21.33
N GLN A 48 1.27 -13.39 -22.51
CA GLN A 48 0.76 -12.08 -22.90
C GLN A 48 -0.75 -12.14 -22.71
N ARG A 49 -1.22 -11.54 -21.59
CA ARG A 49 -2.65 -11.51 -21.29
C ARG A 49 -3.34 -10.77 -22.41
N SER A 50 -4.43 -11.36 -22.92
CA SER A 50 -5.22 -10.68 -23.93
C SER A 50 -5.85 -9.42 -23.33
N ILE A 51 -6.13 -8.43 -24.18
CA ILE A 51 -6.84 -7.22 -23.75
C ILE A 51 -8.17 -7.60 -23.08
N GLU A 52 -8.89 -8.57 -23.64
CA GLU A 52 -10.15 -9.09 -23.07
C GLU A 52 -9.99 -9.64 -21.64
N GLN A 53 -8.86 -10.29 -21.34
CA GLN A 53 -8.58 -10.78 -19.98
C GLN A 53 -8.30 -9.63 -19.03
N LEU A 54 -7.60 -8.59 -19.48
CA LEU A 54 -7.32 -7.40 -18.66
C LEU A 54 -8.58 -6.58 -18.42
N GLU A 55 -9.45 -6.45 -19.43
CA GLU A 55 -10.77 -5.83 -19.29
C GLU A 55 -11.62 -6.58 -18.27
N ALA A 56 -11.68 -7.93 -18.37
CA ALA A 56 -12.40 -8.76 -17.39
C ALA A 56 -11.82 -8.65 -15.97
N GLU A 57 -10.50 -8.52 -15.81
CA GLU A 57 -9.88 -8.21 -14.51
C GLU A 57 -10.29 -6.82 -14.01
N GLY A 58 -10.35 -5.85 -14.89
CA GLY A 58 -10.81 -4.48 -14.63
C GLY A 58 -12.27 -4.45 -14.17
N ASP A 59 -13.16 -5.15 -14.87
CA ASP A 59 -14.59 -5.24 -14.52
C ASP A 59 -14.78 -5.83 -13.12
N ILE A 60 -14.08 -6.92 -12.80
CA ILE A 60 -14.14 -7.53 -11.45
C ILE A 60 -13.68 -6.57 -10.37
N ALA A 61 -12.62 -5.81 -10.64
CA ALA A 61 -12.11 -4.84 -9.68
C ALA A 61 -13.05 -3.64 -9.55
N ALA A 62 -13.64 -3.19 -10.65
CA ALA A 62 -14.62 -2.10 -10.67
C ALA A 62 -15.86 -2.48 -9.85
N ASP A 63 -16.44 -3.65 -10.09
CA ASP A 63 -17.56 -4.19 -9.30
C ASP A 63 -17.25 -4.17 -7.79
N TYR A 64 -16.05 -4.60 -7.41
CA TYR A 64 -15.62 -4.60 -6.01
C TYR A 64 -15.52 -3.20 -5.42
N ILE A 65 -14.98 -2.25 -6.17
CA ILE A 65 -14.84 -0.85 -5.74
C ILE A 65 -16.22 -0.17 -5.70
N GLU A 66 -17.09 -0.42 -6.68
CA GLU A 66 -18.47 0.11 -6.70
C GLU A 66 -19.25 -0.34 -5.45
N GLU A 67 -19.19 -1.63 -5.12
CA GLU A 67 -19.82 -2.15 -3.89
C GLU A 67 -19.26 -1.48 -2.63
N LEU A 68 -17.96 -1.21 -2.59
CA LEU A 68 -17.35 -0.48 -1.47
C LEU A 68 -17.82 0.97 -1.38
N LEU A 69 -17.93 1.67 -2.52
CA LEU A 69 -18.42 3.04 -2.57
C LEU A 69 -19.87 3.10 -2.08
N ASP A 70 -20.71 2.17 -2.52
CA ASP A 70 -22.10 2.06 -2.09
C ASP A 70 -22.22 1.84 -0.58
N ILE A 71 -21.43 0.92 -0.01
CA ILE A 71 -21.43 0.64 1.45
C ILE A 71 -21.02 1.88 2.26
N THR A 72 -20.11 2.68 1.71
CA THR A 72 -19.57 3.86 2.40
C THR A 72 -20.31 5.15 2.09
N ASP A 73 -21.37 5.10 1.28
CA ASP A 73 -22.16 6.26 0.82
C ASP A 73 -21.27 7.32 0.14
N LEU A 74 -20.41 6.83 -0.74
CA LEU A 74 -19.49 7.65 -1.53
C LEU A 74 -19.86 7.59 -3.01
N ASP A 75 -19.84 8.76 -3.68
CA ASP A 75 -20.07 8.85 -5.12
C ASP A 75 -18.77 8.87 -5.89
N GLY A 76 -18.68 8.07 -6.95
CA GLY A 76 -17.54 8.05 -7.86
C GLY A 76 -17.89 7.41 -9.19
N ASP A 77 -17.35 7.99 -10.26
CA ASP A 77 -17.42 7.42 -11.61
C ASP A 77 -16.20 6.51 -11.82
N ILE A 78 -16.43 5.28 -12.25
CA ILE A 78 -15.36 4.29 -12.45
C ILE A 78 -15.08 4.14 -13.94
N ASP A 79 -13.81 4.36 -14.32
CA ASP A 79 -13.30 4.13 -15.67
C ASP A 79 -12.32 2.95 -15.66
N ILE A 80 -12.41 2.10 -16.68
CA ILE A 80 -11.53 0.94 -16.86
C ILE A 80 -10.74 1.11 -18.16
N ASP A 81 -9.44 0.82 -18.11
CA ASP A 81 -8.55 0.83 -19.25
C ASP A 81 -7.61 -0.39 -19.19
N ALA A 82 -7.25 -0.94 -20.33
CA ALA A 82 -6.33 -2.07 -20.46
C ALA A 82 -5.13 -1.67 -21.32
N ARG A 83 -3.98 -1.44 -20.68
CA ARG A 83 -2.75 -1.02 -21.35
C ARG A 83 -1.50 -1.59 -20.69
N ASP A 84 -0.43 -1.71 -21.42
CA ASP A 84 0.88 -2.16 -20.92
C ASP A 84 0.81 -3.51 -20.17
N GLY A 85 -0.10 -4.41 -20.59
CA GLY A 85 -0.31 -5.71 -19.96
C GLY A 85 -0.92 -5.64 -18.55
N ARG A 86 -1.62 -4.55 -18.22
CA ARG A 86 -2.25 -4.30 -16.90
C ARG A 86 -3.66 -3.73 -17.07
N ALA A 87 -4.53 -4.07 -16.12
CA ALA A 87 -5.80 -3.40 -15.97
C ALA A 87 -5.61 -2.13 -15.13
N TYR A 88 -6.20 -1.03 -15.56
CA TYR A 88 -6.25 0.25 -14.84
C TYR A 88 -7.69 0.53 -14.47
N VAL A 89 -7.93 0.82 -13.20
CA VAL A 89 -9.23 1.25 -12.69
C VAL A 89 -9.07 2.63 -12.07
N SER A 90 -9.82 3.60 -12.56
CA SER A 90 -9.77 4.98 -12.08
C SER A 90 -11.12 5.35 -11.48
N VAL A 91 -11.12 5.84 -10.26
CA VAL A 91 -12.32 6.34 -9.57
C VAL A 91 -12.26 7.85 -9.52
N ASN A 92 -13.16 8.50 -10.24
CA ASN A 92 -13.25 9.95 -10.32
C ASN A 92 -14.53 10.44 -9.65
N SER A 93 -14.57 11.67 -9.19
CA SER A 93 -15.77 12.31 -8.69
C SER A 93 -15.91 13.70 -9.30
N SER A 94 -17.11 14.02 -9.71
CA SER A 94 -17.47 15.33 -10.23
C SER A 94 -17.66 16.40 -9.14
N SER A 95 -17.72 16.00 -7.89
CA SER A 95 -17.89 16.91 -6.75
C SER A 95 -16.67 16.88 -5.84
N ASP A 96 -16.43 17.96 -5.11
CA ASP A 96 -15.37 18.13 -4.10
C ASP A 96 -15.53 17.18 -2.89
N SER A 97 -15.99 15.98 -3.15
CA SER A 97 -16.61 15.03 -2.26
C SER A 97 -15.60 14.17 -1.49
N ASN A 98 -16.16 13.38 -0.67
CA ASN A 98 -15.67 12.39 0.27
C ASN A 98 -14.58 11.42 -0.28
N LEU A 99 -14.33 11.34 -1.60
CA LEU A 99 -13.23 10.57 -2.18
C LEU A 99 -11.84 10.98 -1.67
N ARG A 100 -11.69 12.18 -1.11
CA ARG A 100 -10.43 12.63 -0.47
C ARG A 100 -9.96 11.71 0.66
N LEU A 101 -10.88 11.00 1.31
CA LEU A 101 -10.52 10.01 2.33
C LEU A 101 -9.90 8.76 1.69
N LEU A 102 -10.40 8.36 0.53
CA LEU A 102 -9.93 7.19 -0.22
C LEU A 102 -8.69 7.51 -1.07
N SER A 103 -8.47 8.76 -1.47
CA SER A 103 -7.34 9.17 -2.32
C SER A 103 -6.00 9.31 -1.57
N ARG A 104 -5.97 9.07 -0.25
CA ARG A 104 -4.71 9.05 0.51
C ARG A 104 -3.84 7.89 0.07
N PRO A 105 -2.52 8.08 -0.07
CA PRO A 105 -1.61 7.06 -0.59
C PRO A 105 -1.73 5.68 0.08
N ASP A 106 -1.77 5.67 1.42
CA ASP A 106 -1.91 4.42 2.19
C ASP A 106 -3.25 3.74 1.93
N THR A 107 -4.33 4.53 1.81
CA THR A 107 -5.68 4.03 1.55
C THR A 107 -5.77 3.45 0.14
N VAL A 108 -5.25 4.17 -0.87
CA VAL A 108 -5.22 3.68 -2.27
C VAL A 108 -4.43 2.39 -2.37
N THR A 109 -3.27 2.30 -1.70
CA THR A 109 -2.47 1.08 -1.66
C THR A 109 -3.25 -0.09 -1.07
N ALA A 110 -3.91 0.11 0.06
CA ALA A 110 -4.73 -0.93 0.70
C ALA A 110 -5.92 -1.36 -0.17
N LEU A 111 -6.62 -0.40 -0.78
CA LEU A 111 -7.73 -0.68 -1.70
C LEU A 111 -7.28 -1.44 -2.94
N GLN A 112 -6.13 -1.08 -3.51
CA GLN A 112 -5.55 -1.77 -4.66
C GLN A 112 -5.25 -3.24 -4.32
N GLU A 113 -4.68 -3.52 -3.14
CA GLU A 113 -4.43 -4.90 -2.70
C GLU A 113 -5.73 -5.68 -2.49
N LEU A 114 -6.76 -5.07 -1.89
CA LEU A 114 -8.07 -5.72 -1.73
C LEU A 114 -8.72 -6.01 -3.11
N ALA A 115 -8.67 -5.06 -4.05
CA ALA A 115 -9.17 -5.27 -5.41
C ALA A 115 -8.41 -6.40 -6.13
N ARG A 116 -7.08 -6.48 -5.98
CA ARG A 116 -6.27 -7.58 -6.52
C ARG A 116 -6.67 -8.94 -5.93
N ILE A 117 -6.92 -9.01 -4.64
CA ILE A 117 -7.41 -10.23 -3.96
C ILE A 117 -8.79 -10.61 -4.50
N ALA A 118 -9.69 -9.66 -4.71
CA ALA A 118 -11.01 -9.90 -5.30
C ALA A 118 -10.90 -10.48 -6.71
N VAL A 119 -10.04 -9.90 -7.56
CA VAL A 119 -9.74 -10.42 -8.90
C VAL A 119 -9.14 -11.82 -8.81
N GLN A 120 -8.14 -12.04 -7.98
CA GLN A 120 -7.49 -13.34 -7.82
C GLN A 120 -8.47 -14.41 -7.33
N THR A 121 -9.39 -14.07 -6.44
CA THR A 121 -10.40 -14.99 -5.92
C THR A 121 -11.37 -15.43 -7.02
N LYS A 122 -11.75 -14.51 -7.92
CA LYS A 122 -12.68 -14.81 -9.02
C LYS A 122 -11.98 -15.50 -10.22
N THR A 123 -10.75 -15.12 -10.53
CA THR A 123 -10.03 -15.61 -11.72
C THR A 123 -9.06 -16.76 -11.46
N GLY A 124 -8.64 -16.95 -10.20
CA GLY A 124 -7.57 -17.88 -9.82
C GLY A 124 -6.16 -17.42 -10.21
N ASN A 125 -6.01 -16.25 -10.81
CA ASN A 125 -4.74 -15.70 -11.28
C ASN A 125 -4.35 -14.43 -10.53
N PHE A 126 -3.05 -14.25 -10.30
CA PHE A 126 -2.52 -13.01 -9.74
C PHE A 126 -2.75 -11.85 -10.72
N SER A 127 -3.31 -10.74 -10.26
CA SER A 127 -3.53 -9.53 -11.06
C SER A 127 -2.51 -8.45 -10.75
N ARG A 128 -2.02 -7.80 -11.82
CA ARG A 128 -1.18 -6.58 -11.72
C ARG A 128 -2.01 -5.31 -11.88
N LEU A 129 -3.26 -5.36 -11.42
CA LEU A 129 -4.18 -4.24 -11.45
C LEU A 129 -3.57 -2.98 -10.83
N ILE A 130 -3.87 -1.84 -11.43
CA ILE A 130 -3.51 -0.51 -10.94
C ILE A 130 -4.80 0.24 -10.62
N LEU A 131 -4.89 0.74 -9.39
CA LEU A 131 -6.01 1.58 -8.93
C LEU A 131 -5.54 3.03 -8.78
N ASP A 132 -6.34 3.96 -9.29
CA ASP A 132 -6.22 5.39 -9.01
C ASP A 132 -7.53 5.92 -8.43
N VAL A 133 -7.47 6.76 -7.42
CA VAL A 133 -8.65 7.35 -6.78
C VAL A 133 -8.48 8.86 -6.71
N GLY A 134 -9.33 9.57 -7.45
CA GLY A 134 -9.35 11.04 -7.46
C GLY A 134 -8.05 11.68 -7.91
N GLY A 135 -7.33 11.07 -8.87
CA GLY A 135 -6.03 11.56 -9.34
C GLY A 135 -4.92 11.45 -8.27
N SER A 136 -5.08 10.52 -7.32
CA SER A 136 -4.12 10.32 -6.21
C SER A 136 -2.69 10.07 -6.69
N ARG A 137 -2.53 9.42 -7.84
CA ARG A 137 -1.20 9.13 -8.42
C ARG A 137 -0.51 10.40 -8.87
N GLU A 138 -1.19 11.26 -9.63
CA GLU A 138 -0.63 12.54 -10.10
C GLU A 138 -0.33 13.47 -8.91
N ALA A 139 -1.23 13.55 -7.95
CA ALA A 139 -1.01 14.30 -6.72
C ALA A 139 0.24 13.79 -5.98
N ARG A 140 0.38 12.46 -5.87
CA ARG A 140 1.53 11.84 -5.21
C ARG A 140 2.83 12.07 -5.96
N GLU A 141 2.84 11.97 -7.27
CA GLU A 141 4.00 12.32 -8.11
C GLU A 141 4.44 13.77 -7.87
N GLY A 142 3.49 14.70 -7.81
CA GLY A 142 3.76 16.09 -7.48
C GLY A 142 4.34 16.28 -6.07
N GLU A 143 3.89 15.51 -5.08
CA GLU A 143 4.47 15.52 -3.73
C GLU A 143 5.92 15.01 -3.72
N LEU A 144 6.17 13.88 -4.40
CA LEU A 144 7.51 13.30 -4.52
C LEU A 144 8.48 14.24 -5.23
N ALA A 145 8.04 14.91 -6.30
CA ALA A 145 8.83 15.92 -6.97
C ALA A 145 9.23 17.06 -6.04
N LYS A 146 8.30 17.55 -5.19
CA LYS A 146 8.61 18.56 -4.17
C LYS A 146 9.55 18.06 -3.07
N LEU A 147 9.48 16.76 -2.73
CA LEU A 147 10.42 16.17 -1.78
C LEU A 147 11.84 16.12 -2.36
N VAL A 148 11.98 15.69 -3.62
CA VAL A 148 13.25 15.67 -4.34
C VAL A 148 13.84 17.09 -4.49
N GLU A 149 13.01 18.10 -4.80
CA GLU A 149 13.44 19.48 -4.89
C GLU A 149 14.08 19.97 -3.59
N ARG A 150 13.37 19.80 -2.48
CA ARG A 150 13.87 20.17 -1.15
C ARG A 150 15.12 19.41 -0.73
N ALA A 151 15.22 18.14 -1.14
CA ALA A 151 16.43 17.34 -0.89
C ALA A 151 17.61 17.86 -1.71
N ALA A 152 17.40 18.19 -2.98
CA ALA A 152 18.42 18.77 -3.86
C ALA A 152 18.96 20.11 -3.31
N GLU A 153 18.06 21.01 -2.87
CA GLU A 153 18.44 22.27 -2.22
C GLU A 153 19.33 22.03 -0.97
N ARG A 154 19.03 21.02 -0.16
CA ARG A 154 19.85 20.69 1.00
C ARG A 154 21.23 20.15 0.64
N ILE A 155 21.33 19.32 -0.39
CA ILE A 155 22.60 18.79 -0.92
C ILE A 155 23.44 19.95 -1.49
N GLU A 156 22.85 20.86 -2.26
CA GLU A 156 23.51 22.06 -2.77
C GLU A 156 24.00 22.97 -1.64
N GLY A 157 23.22 23.06 -0.57
CA GLY A 157 23.56 23.79 0.67
C GLY A 157 24.65 23.12 1.51
N GLY A 158 25.20 21.99 1.07
CA GLY A 158 26.35 21.31 1.70
C GLY A 158 26.01 20.11 2.58
N ALA A 159 24.79 19.61 2.54
CA ALA A 159 24.46 18.32 3.18
C ALA A 159 25.16 17.17 2.43
N ALA A 160 25.73 16.20 3.16
CA ALA A 160 26.39 15.04 2.57
C ALA A 160 25.37 14.05 1.97
N SER A 161 24.25 13.87 2.65
CA SER A 161 23.12 13.02 2.23
C SER A 161 21.80 13.56 2.75
N VAL A 162 20.70 13.13 2.12
CA VAL A 162 19.33 13.41 2.56
C VAL A 162 18.51 12.14 2.45
N ASP A 163 17.99 11.67 3.59
CA ASP A 163 17.09 10.54 3.66
C ASP A 163 15.66 11.01 3.39
N LEU A 164 14.96 10.35 2.48
CA LEU A 164 13.55 10.57 2.24
C LEU A 164 12.70 9.63 3.12
N PRO A 165 11.41 9.94 3.33
CA PRO A 165 10.52 9.01 4.02
C PRO A 165 10.44 7.64 3.33
N PRO A 166 10.11 6.57 4.07
CA PRO A 166 9.81 5.27 3.48
C PRO A 166 8.72 5.36 2.42
N MET A 167 8.89 4.61 1.33
CA MET A 167 7.97 4.64 0.20
C MET A 167 8.02 3.32 -0.58
N SER A 168 6.99 3.06 -1.38
CA SER A 168 6.87 1.86 -2.22
C SER A 168 7.98 1.77 -3.29
N SER A 169 8.20 0.58 -3.85
CA SER A 169 9.19 0.37 -4.92
C SER A 169 8.91 1.20 -6.17
N TYR A 170 7.63 1.39 -6.52
CA TYR A 170 7.23 2.29 -7.60
C TYR A 170 7.64 3.74 -7.32
N GLU A 171 7.32 4.25 -6.12
CA GLU A 171 7.67 5.62 -5.73
C GLU A 171 9.18 5.82 -5.67
N ARG A 172 9.93 4.83 -5.16
CA ARG A 172 11.40 4.89 -5.15
C ARG A 172 11.97 4.99 -6.57
N LYS A 173 11.44 4.22 -7.52
CA LYS A 173 11.84 4.31 -8.93
C LYS A 173 11.58 5.72 -9.47
N LEU A 174 10.40 6.29 -9.24
CA LEU A 174 10.09 7.64 -9.67
C LEU A 174 11.03 8.68 -9.06
N VAL A 175 11.34 8.55 -7.77
CA VAL A 175 12.31 9.40 -7.07
C VAL A 175 13.70 9.25 -7.68
N HIS A 176 14.18 8.02 -7.98
CA HIS A 176 15.46 7.81 -8.65
C HIS A 176 15.54 8.52 -10.01
N ASP A 177 14.47 8.44 -10.80
CA ASP A 177 14.40 9.09 -12.11
C ASP A 177 14.44 10.62 -11.96
N LEU A 178 13.72 11.20 -10.99
CA LEU A 178 13.71 12.63 -10.69
C LEU A 178 15.05 13.12 -10.18
N VAL A 179 15.73 12.35 -9.31
CA VAL A 179 17.05 12.67 -8.76
C VAL A 179 18.13 12.63 -9.88
N ALA A 180 18.08 11.59 -10.71
CA ALA A 180 18.98 11.46 -11.85
C ALA A 180 18.83 12.63 -12.85
N ALA A 181 17.61 13.09 -13.11
CA ALA A 181 17.35 14.27 -13.95
C ALA A 181 17.97 15.56 -13.38
N LYS A 182 18.23 15.63 -12.07
CA LYS A 182 18.95 16.74 -11.42
C LYS A 182 20.46 16.54 -11.35
N GLY A 183 20.99 15.43 -11.86
CA GLY A 183 22.42 15.11 -11.82
C GLY A 183 22.92 14.70 -10.43
N LEU A 184 22.03 14.27 -9.56
CA LEU A 184 22.35 13.74 -8.23
C LEU A 184 22.32 12.21 -8.25
N VAL A 185 22.88 11.59 -7.21
CA VAL A 185 22.89 10.14 -7.01
C VAL A 185 21.86 9.77 -5.96
N SER A 186 21.24 8.61 -6.11
CA SER A 186 20.31 8.09 -5.12
C SER A 186 20.41 6.58 -4.98
N GLU A 187 20.28 6.10 -3.76
CA GLU A 187 20.29 4.68 -3.41
C GLU A 187 19.07 4.33 -2.56
N SER A 188 18.58 3.10 -2.68
CA SER A 188 17.48 2.60 -1.84
C SER A 188 18.05 1.83 -0.66
N GLU A 189 17.81 2.32 0.55
CA GLU A 189 18.26 1.74 1.81
C GLU A 189 17.10 1.23 2.66
N GLY A 190 17.39 0.36 3.63
CA GLY A 190 16.39 -0.24 4.52
C GLY A 190 15.73 -1.48 3.90
N GLU A 191 14.87 -2.13 4.70
CA GLU A 191 14.16 -3.35 4.32
C GLU A 191 12.66 -3.20 4.61
N GLY A 192 11.85 -3.96 3.87
CA GLY A 192 10.41 -4.00 4.06
C GLY A 192 9.77 -2.61 4.06
N ARG A 193 8.99 -2.31 5.09
CA ARG A 193 8.24 -1.06 5.22
C ARG A 193 9.11 0.18 5.49
N ASP A 194 10.34 -0.01 5.96
CA ASP A 194 11.26 1.09 6.26
C ASP A 194 12.17 1.44 5.07
N ARG A 195 11.97 0.76 3.93
CA ARG A 195 12.78 0.98 2.74
C ARG A 195 12.51 2.35 2.12
N HIS A 196 13.56 3.13 1.96
CA HIS A 196 13.50 4.53 1.56
C HIS A 196 14.63 4.86 0.57
N THR A 197 14.61 6.07 0.03
CA THR A 197 15.66 6.57 -0.87
C THR A 197 16.56 7.56 -0.16
N VAL A 198 17.87 7.37 -0.25
CA VAL A 198 18.91 8.28 0.22
C VAL A 198 19.49 9.00 -1.00
N ILE A 199 19.55 10.32 -0.95
CA ILE A 199 20.09 11.18 -2.03
C ILE A 199 21.44 11.72 -1.61
N THR A 200 22.41 11.63 -2.52
CA THR A 200 23.78 12.13 -2.37
C THR A 200 24.18 12.96 -3.59
N ARG A 201 25.39 13.53 -3.54
CA ARG A 201 25.94 14.35 -4.63
C ARG A 201 26.52 13.50 -5.74
#